data_405d7efc900445a7b6efb0875ba7dba7
#
_entry.id   405d7efc900445a7b6efb0875ba7dba7
#
_cell.length_a   1.000
_cell.length_b   1.000
_cell.length_c   1.000
_cell.angle_alpha   90.00
_cell.angle_beta   90.00
_cell.angle_gamma   90.00
#
_symmetry.space_group_name_H-M   'P 1'
#
loop_
_entity.id
_entity.type
_entity.pdbx_description
1 polymer ?
#
loop_
_entity_poly.entity_id
_entity_poly.type
_entity_poly.pdbx_seq_one_letter_code
_entity_poly.pdbx_strand_id
1 'polypeptide(L)'
;MSAEPFSLRRIAIPAFGPSFLFGLGEGVILPVIALSVRNLGGSVALAALAVTLIGIGSLVSNIPASIITMRYGERWAIVGAAVWGSIAMVLCGTVPHLAVFALGTFMVGMSAAVFGLARQSYLTEAVPFHFRARALSTLGGVMRIGLFVGPFVAAGLIHLMGIAGAYWAGAGALLVAAAVAVRMPDLPEPKVAPSPAGTEASTGASAGFSKALHARPTIRSVGADHLKLLATVGIGVLLVSAVRASRQAVIPLWAENIGLEAAVTSLIYGLAGGIDMLVFYPAGKVMDKKGRAWVAVPSMAIMGLALLLVPFTHGATALLMASMLIGFGNGIGSGMVMTLGADYSPVAGRAHFLGLWRLMSDIGSTAGPGLLSAATALVSLATGIWCTAGLAFAASATLWYWIPRMASYARPKKS
;
A
#
# COMPACT_ATOMS: atom_id res chain seq x y z
N MET A 1 24.63 -26.87 23.68
CA MET A 1 23.32 -26.93 23.04
C MET A 1 23.45 -26.27 21.69
N SER A 2 23.50 -27.05 20.60
CA SER A 2 23.54 -26.52 19.22
C SER A 2 22.20 -25.83 18.92
N ALA A 3 22.25 -24.51 18.67
CA ALA A 3 21.06 -23.77 18.25
C ALA A 3 20.54 -24.42 16.97
N GLU A 4 19.31 -24.94 16.99
CA GLU A 4 18.65 -25.43 15.78
C GLU A 4 18.68 -24.36 14.69
N PRO A 5 18.99 -24.72 13.42
CA PRO A 5 19.06 -23.76 12.35
C PRO A 5 17.67 -23.11 12.17
N PHE A 6 17.63 -21.78 12.14
CA PHE A 6 16.40 -21.01 11.91
C PHE A 6 15.72 -21.46 10.61
N SER A 7 14.46 -21.86 10.67
CA SER A 7 13.68 -22.30 9.51
C SER A 7 12.43 -21.43 9.33
N LEU A 8 12.37 -20.71 8.20
CA LEU A 8 11.18 -19.94 7.80
C LEU A 8 9.92 -20.80 7.71
N ARG A 9 10.06 -22.10 7.45
CA ARG A 9 8.92 -23.03 7.36
C ARG A 9 8.18 -23.21 8.69
N ARG A 10 8.90 -23.17 9.83
CA ARG A 10 8.31 -23.31 11.18
C ARG A 10 7.39 -22.15 11.56
N ILE A 11 7.71 -20.94 11.07
CA ILE A 11 6.92 -19.73 11.32
C ILE A 11 6.03 -19.33 10.13
N ALA A 12 6.00 -20.14 9.06
CA ALA A 12 5.35 -19.75 7.80
C ALA A 12 3.85 -19.47 7.98
N ILE A 13 3.11 -20.39 8.61
CA ILE A 13 1.66 -20.22 8.79
C ILE A 13 1.34 -19.05 9.72
N PRO A 14 1.91 -18.96 10.95
CA PRO A 14 1.59 -17.85 11.85
C PRO A 14 2.11 -16.49 11.35
N ALA A 15 3.24 -16.44 10.63
CA ALA A 15 3.81 -15.19 10.15
C ALA A 15 3.18 -14.67 8.85
N PHE A 16 2.85 -15.58 7.92
CA PHE A 16 2.36 -15.19 6.59
C PHE A 16 0.85 -15.43 6.40
N GLY A 17 0.26 -16.39 7.14
CA GLY A 17 -1.18 -16.71 7.06
C GLY A 17 -2.09 -15.51 7.27
N PRO A 18 -1.94 -14.74 8.36
CA PRO A 18 -2.74 -13.54 8.58
C PRO A 18 -2.63 -12.53 7.44
N SER A 19 -1.43 -12.40 6.82
CA SER A 19 -1.21 -11.48 5.70
C SER A 19 -1.90 -11.92 4.41
N PHE A 20 -1.95 -13.22 4.14
CA PHE A 20 -2.73 -13.77 3.03
C PHE A 20 -4.22 -13.50 3.22
N LEU A 21 -4.75 -13.83 4.41
CA LEU A 21 -6.16 -13.68 4.74
C LEU A 21 -6.60 -12.21 4.77
N PHE A 22 -5.74 -11.32 5.28
CA PHE A 22 -5.99 -9.89 5.25
C PHE A 22 -6.02 -9.37 3.80
N GLY A 23 -5.05 -9.76 2.97
CA GLY A 23 -5.03 -9.45 1.54
C GLY A 23 -6.25 -10.01 0.80
N LEU A 24 -6.71 -11.22 1.15
CA LEU A 24 -7.94 -11.80 0.64
C LEU A 24 -9.15 -10.93 0.98
N GLY A 25 -9.30 -10.55 2.25
CA GLY A 25 -10.39 -9.68 2.72
C GLY A 25 -10.42 -8.33 2.01
N GLU A 26 -9.27 -7.66 1.86
CA GLU A 26 -9.17 -6.42 1.07
C GLU A 26 -9.51 -6.66 -0.40
N GLY A 27 -8.96 -7.73 -1.01
CA GLY A 27 -9.18 -8.06 -2.42
C GLY A 27 -10.64 -8.33 -2.76
N VAL A 28 -11.39 -8.93 -1.84
CA VAL A 28 -12.83 -9.21 -2.01
C VAL A 28 -13.64 -7.92 -2.09
N ILE A 29 -13.34 -6.91 -1.26
CA ILE A 29 -14.16 -5.70 -1.18
C ILE A 29 -13.77 -4.62 -2.17
N LEU A 30 -12.48 -4.54 -2.58
CA LEU A 30 -11.99 -3.46 -3.45
C LEU A 30 -12.82 -3.25 -4.73
N PRO A 31 -13.21 -4.29 -5.50
CA PRO A 31 -14.00 -4.10 -6.72
C PRO A 31 -15.45 -3.68 -6.46
N VAL A 32 -15.96 -3.88 -5.24
CA VAL A 32 -17.38 -3.64 -4.92
C VAL A 32 -17.65 -2.38 -4.09
N ILE A 33 -16.64 -1.74 -3.51
CA ILE A 33 -16.82 -0.54 -2.69
C ILE A 33 -17.55 0.56 -3.47
N ALA A 34 -17.07 0.87 -4.67
CA ALA A 34 -17.69 1.90 -5.50
C ALA A 34 -19.11 1.53 -5.91
N LEU A 35 -19.34 0.26 -6.28
CA LEU A 35 -20.65 -0.27 -6.66
C LEU A 35 -21.63 -0.23 -5.48
N SER A 36 -21.16 -0.52 -4.26
CA SER A 36 -22.00 -0.47 -3.04
C SER A 36 -22.53 0.94 -2.79
N VAL A 37 -21.70 1.97 -2.93
CA VAL A 37 -22.13 3.38 -2.80
C VAL A 37 -23.21 3.71 -3.82
N ARG A 38 -23.05 3.24 -5.05
CA ARG A 38 -24.04 3.43 -6.13
C ARG A 38 -25.39 2.75 -5.81
N ASN A 39 -25.34 1.51 -5.31
CA ASN A 39 -26.53 0.77 -4.88
C ASN A 39 -27.25 1.44 -3.69
N LEU A 40 -26.52 2.17 -2.84
CA LEU A 40 -27.10 2.97 -1.76
C LEU A 40 -27.64 4.34 -2.22
N GLY A 41 -27.71 4.59 -3.54
CA GLY A 41 -28.19 5.84 -4.12
C GLY A 41 -27.16 6.97 -4.14
N GLY A 42 -25.90 6.67 -3.83
CA GLY A 42 -24.81 7.64 -3.88
C GLY A 42 -24.45 8.02 -5.30
N SER A 43 -23.91 9.24 -5.49
CA SER A 43 -23.39 9.69 -6.79
C SER A 43 -22.08 8.96 -7.14
N VAL A 44 -21.70 8.99 -8.43
CA VAL A 44 -20.41 8.45 -8.90
C VAL A 44 -19.22 9.11 -8.17
N ALA A 45 -19.33 10.41 -7.89
CA ALA A 45 -18.33 11.15 -7.13
C ALA A 45 -18.20 10.63 -5.69
N LEU A 46 -19.32 10.36 -5.00
CA LEU A 46 -19.32 9.77 -3.66
C LEU A 46 -18.75 8.35 -3.67
N ALA A 47 -18.96 7.59 -4.74
CA ALA A 47 -18.36 6.26 -4.89
C ALA A 47 -16.83 6.32 -5.02
N ALA A 48 -16.28 7.28 -5.76
CA ALA A 48 -14.84 7.54 -5.81
C ALA A 48 -14.31 8.06 -4.46
N LEU A 49 -15.09 8.88 -3.75
CA LEU A 49 -14.74 9.38 -2.42
C LEU A 49 -14.65 8.25 -1.38
N ALA A 50 -15.47 7.20 -1.47
CA ALA A 50 -15.42 6.06 -0.56
C ALA A 50 -14.05 5.36 -0.60
N VAL A 51 -13.43 5.27 -1.77
CA VAL A 51 -12.05 4.76 -1.90
C VAL A 51 -11.04 5.73 -1.26
N THR A 52 -11.26 7.05 -1.38
CA THR A 52 -10.44 8.07 -0.70
C THR A 52 -10.49 7.92 0.82
N LEU A 53 -11.66 7.57 1.39
CA LEU A 53 -11.84 7.39 2.84
C LEU A 53 -10.96 6.26 3.39
N ILE A 54 -10.70 5.20 2.62
CA ILE A 54 -9.74 4.16 3.01
C ILE A 54 -8.34 4.78 3.16
N GLY A 55 -7.91 5.59 2.20
CA GLY A 55 -6.63 6.31 2.25
C GLY A 55 -6.54 7.25 3.45
N ILE A 56 -7.59 8.04 3.71
CA ILE A 56 -7.65 8.96 4.86
C ILE A 56 -7.60 8.17 6.18
N GLY A 57 -8.36 7.09 6.31
CA GLY A 57 -8.35 6.21 7.48
C GLY A 57 -6.96 5.63 7.75
N SER A 58 -6.27 5.19 6.71
CA SER A 58 -4.89 4.70 6.81
C SER A 58 -3.93 5.82 7.23
N LEU A 59 -4.01 6.99 6.59
CA LEU A 59 -3.13 8.13 6.85
C LEU A 59 -3.24 8.61 8.32
N VAL A 60 -4.46 8.81 8.80
CA VAL A 60 -4.73 9.26 10.18
C VAL A 60 -4.27 8.22 11.20
N SER A 61 -4.35 6.94 10.84
CA SER A 61 -4.01 5.84 11.74
C SER A 61 -2.53 5.49 11.78
N ASN A 62 -1.67 6.06 10.95
CA ASN A 62 -0.24 5.73 10.93
C ASN A 62 0.45 6.00 12.28
N ILE A 63 0.12 7.12 12.95
CA ILE A 63 0.67 7.45 14.29
C ILE A 63 0.02 6.56 15.37
N PRO A 64 -1.33 6.48 15.50
CA PRO A 64 -1.97 5.54 16.41
C PRO A 64 -1.50 4.10 16.24
N ALA A 65 -1.26 3.63 15.02
CA ALA A 65 -0.77 2.27 14.72
C ALA A 65 0.55 1.97 15.44
N SER A 66 1.50 2.92 15.44
CA SER A 66 2.77 2.75 16.14
C SER A 66 2.58 2.69 17.65
N ILE A 67 1.71 3.52 18.22
CA ILE A 67 1.40 3.54 19.65
C ILE A 67 0.73 2.22 20.08
N ILE A 68 -0.25 1.75 19.30
CA ILE A 68 -0.94 0.48 19.56
C ILE A 68 0.04 -0.68 19.52
N THR A 69 0.89 -0.75 18.49
CA THR A 69 1.89 -1.82 18.33
C THR A 69 2.91 -1.81 19.47
N MET A 70 3.41 -0.63 19.88
CA MET A 70 4.34 -0.52 21.02
C MET A 70 3.70 -0.87 22.36
N ARG A 71 2.42 -0.53 22.56
CA ARG A 71 1.75 -0.71 23.85
C ARG A 71 1.22 -2.12 24.07
N TYR A 72 0.67 -2.76 23.02
CA TYR A 72 0.01 -4.06 23.11
C TYR A 72 0.81 -5.20 22.47
N GLY A 73 1.94 -4.88 21.81
CA GLY A 73 2.75 -5.83 21.03
C GLY A 73 2.17 -6.11 19.66
N GLU A 74 3.02 -6.64 18.78
CA GLU A 74 2.69 -6.86 17.36
C GLU A 74 1.54 -7.85 17.19
N ARG A 75 1.55 -8.95 17.95
CA ARG A 75 0.51 -9.99 17.87
C ARG A 75 -0.87 -9.42 18.14
N TRP A 76 -1.07 -8.74 19.26
CA TRP A 76 -2.36 -8.17 19.63
C TRP A 76 -2.78 -7.00 18.75
N ALA A 77 -1.83 -6.23 18.22
CA ALA A 77 -2.11 -5.21 17.22
C ALA A 77 -2.64 -5.82 15.92
N ILE A 78 -2.07 -6.95 15.45
CA ILE A 78 -2.56 -7.69 14.27
C ILE A 78 -3.97 -8.24 14.51
N VAL A 79 -4.20 -8.87 15.68
CA VAL A 79 -5.52 -9.40 16.06
C VAL A 79 -6.56 -8.29 16.13
N GLY A 80 -6.26 -7.21 16.86
CA GLY A 80 -7.16 -6.07 17.00
C GLY A 80 -7.50 -5.40 15.67
N ALA A 81 -6.49 -5.23 14.79
CA ALA A 81 -6.71 -4.68 13.46
C ALA A 81 -7.62 -5.58 12.61
N ALA A 82 -7.40 -6.89 12.62
CA ALA A 82 -8.22 -7.83 11.85
C ALA A 82 -9.67 -7.88 12.36
N VAL A 83 -9.88 -7.87 13.68
CA VAL A 83 -11.23 -7.79 14.26
C VAL A 83 -11.89 -6.46 13.92
N TRP A 84 -11.18 -5.34 14.05
CA TRP A 84 -11.67 -4.00 13.68
C TRP A 84 -12.09 -3.92 12.22
N GLY A 85 -11.24 -4.45 11.32
CA GLY A 85 -11.55 -4.54 9.89
C GLY A 85 -12.75 -5.44 9.59
N SER A 86 -12.91 -6.56 10.33
CA SER A 86 -14.09 -7.42 10.20
C SER A 86 -15.37 -6.68 10.60
N ILE A 87 -15.36 -5.94 11.71
CA ILE A 87 -16.50 -5.10 12.14
C ILE A 87 -16.82 -4.06 11.05
N ALA A 88 -15.80 -3.41 10.50
CA ALA A 88 -15.97 -2.45 9.40
C ALA A 88 -16.67 -3.07 8.19
N MET A 89 -16.26 -4.28 7.79
CA MET A 89 -16.87 -4.99 6.66
C MET A 89 -18.31 -5.43 6.95
N VAL A 90 -18.59 -5.88 8.18
CA VAL A 90 -19.96 -6.20 8.60
C VAL A 90 -20.85 -4.94 8.52
N LEU A 91 -20.38 -3.79 9.01
CA LEU A 91 -21.11 -2.52 8.89
C LEU A 91 -21.40 -2.16 7.42
N CYS A 92 -20.41 -2.31 6.55
CA CYS A 92 -20.60 -2.04 5.11
C CYS A 92 -21.59 -3.00 4.45
N GLY A 93 -21.67 -4.26 4.89
CA GLY A 93 -22.51 -5.29 4.29
C GLY A 93 -23.94 -5.34 4.84
N THR A 94 -24.20 -4.81 6.03
CA THR A 94 -25.50 -4.97 6.73
C THR A 94 -26.32 -3.70 6.80
N VAL A 95 -25.69 -2.53 6.92
CA VAL A 95 -26.42 -1.27 7.16
C VAL A 95 -26.58 -0.50 5.85
N PRO A 96 -27.81 -0.39 5.29
CA PRO A 96 -28.09 0.28 4.03
C PRO A 96 -28.13 1.81 4.19
N HIS A 97 -27.08 2.40 4.77
CA HIS A 97 -26.99 3.84 4.98
C HIS A 97 -25.63 4.38 4.56
N LEU A 98 -25.61 5.37 3.68
CA LEU A 98 -24.39 5.89 3.04
C LEU A 98 -23.34 6.41 4.06
N ALA A 99 -23.77 7.08 5.14
CA ALA A 99 -22.86 7.58 6.16
C ALA A 99 -22.21 6.43 6.96
N VAL A 100 -22.95 5.36 7.25
CA VAL A 100 -22.41 4.17 7.94
C VAL A 100 -21.44 3.42 7.01
N PHE A 101 -21.76 3.33 5.73
CA PHE A 101 -20.86 2.78 4.73
C PHE A 101 -19.55 3.59 4.63
N ALA A 102 -19.64 4.91 4.60
CA ALA A 102 -18.48 5.81 4.60
C ALA A 102 -17.62 5.62 5.87
N LEU A 103 -18.25 5.48 7.05
CA LEU A 103 -17.56 5.15 8.30
C LEU A 103 -16.87 3.78 8.20
N GLY A 104 -17.55 2.77 7.66
CA GLY A 104 -17.00 1.43 7.46
C GLY A 104 -15.77 1.45 6.56
N THR A 105 -15.80 2.14 5.42
CA THR A 105 -14.64 2.26 4.52
C THR A 105 -13.47 3.00 5.17
N PHE A 106 -13.74 4.05 5.97
CA PHE A 106 -12.72 4.72 6.77
C PHE A 106 -12.09 3.76 7.81
N MET A 107 -12.91 2.97 8.51
CA MET A 107 -12.45 1.95 9.46
C MET A 107 -11.61 0.86 8.80
N VAL A 108 -11.92 0.45 7.56
CA VAL A 108 -11.09 -0.48 6.77
C VAL A 108 -9.69 0.11 6.58
N GLY A 109 -9.58 1.39 6.23
CA GLY A 109 -8.30 2.08 6.10
C GLY A 109 -7.50 2.11 7.41
N MET A 110 -8.17 2.38 8.54
CA MET A 110 -7.53 2.31 9.86
C MET A 110 -6.97 0.92 10.15
N SER A 111 -7.77 -0.12 9.89
CA SER A 111 -7.36 -1.52 10.04
C SER A 111 -6.11 -1.83 9.22
N ALA A 112 -6.10 -1.42 7.95
CA ALA A 112 -4.98 -1.66 7.03
C ALA A 112 -3.66 -1.03 7.52
N ALA A 113 -3.71 0.19 8.10
CA ALA A 113 -2.53 0.87 8.64
C ALA A 113 -1.96 0.11 9.84
N VAL A 114 -2.80 -0.24 10.82
CA VAL A 114 -2.37 -0.95 12.04
C VAL A 114 -1.84 -2.34 11.69
N PHE A 115 -2.60 -3.09 10.88
CA PHE A 115 -2.20 -4.43 10.44
C PHE A 115 -0.88 -4.39 9.66
N GLY A 116 -0.75 -3.45 8.72
CA GLY A 116 0.45 -3.30 7.87
C GLY A 116 1.71 -3.02 8.68
N LEU A 117 1.62 -2.12 9.67
CA LEU A 117 2.74 -1.79 10.55
C LEU A 117 3.10 -2.96 11.47
N ALA A 118 2.11 -3.52 12.17
CA ALA A 118 2.33 -4.56 13.17
C ALA A 118 2.94 -5.84 12.56
N ARG A 119 2.43 -6.28 11.39
CA ARG A 119 2.99 -7.46 10.69
C ARG A 119 4.42 -7.25 10.21
N GLN A 120 4.75 -6.02 9.76
CA GLN A 120 6.10 -5.68 9.31
C GLN A 120 7.07 -5.64 10.49
N SER A 121 6.65 -5.05 11.62
CA SER A 121 7.41 -5.03 12.87
C SER A 121 7.67 -6.45 13.37
N TYR A 122 6.61 -7.25 13.52
CA TYR A 122 6.71 -8.64 13.94
C TYR A 122 7.74 -9.44 13.13
N LEU A 123 7.67 -9.38 11.80
CA LEU A 123 8.57 -10.15 10.96
C LEU A 123 10.02 -9.64 11.02
N THR A 124 10.20 -8.33 11.19
CA THR A 124 11.52 -7.71 11.35
C THR A 124 12.20 -8.16 12.63
N GLU A 125 11.44 -8.39 13.70
CA GLU A 125 11.96 -8.85 14.99
C GLU A 125 12.10 -10.39 15.05
N ALA A 126 11.11 -11.12 14.51
CA ALA A 126 11.11 -12.59 14.53
C ALA A 126 12.20 -13.23 13.67
N VAL A 127 12.75 -12.50 12.67
CA VAL A 127 13.68 -13.08 11.68
C VAL A 127 15.10 -12.54 11.83
N PRO A 128 16.14 -13.40 11.84
CA PRO A 128 17.53 -12.98 11.84
C PRO A 128 17.85 -12.01 10.70
N PHE A 129 18.76 -11.06 10.95
CA PHE A 129 19.08 -9.94 10.06
C PHE A 129 19.32 -10.37 8.59
N HIS A 130 20.08 -11.45 8.38
CA HIS A 130 20.44 -11.95 7.04
C HIS A 130 19.27 -12.57 6.25
N PHE A 131 18.14 -12.91 6.92
CA PHE A 131 16.92 -13.41 6.29
C PHE A 131 15.80 -12.37 6.16
N ARG A 132 15.92 -11.17 6.80
CA ARG A 132 14.87 -10.15 6.86
C ARG A 132 14.38 -9.70 5.48
N ALA A 133 15.30 -9.44 4.55
CA ALA A 133 14.93 -9.00 3.20
C ALA A 133 14.07 -10.04 2.48
N ARG A 134 14.46 -11.32 2.54
CA ARG A 134 13.68 -12.42 1.95
C ARG A 134 12.33 -12.57 2.63
N ALA A 135 12.27 -12.52 3.96
CA ALA A 135 11.04 -12.66 4.72
C ALA A 135 10.05 -11.51 4.41
N LEU A 136 10.50 -10.26 4.38
CA LEU A 136 9.68 -9.10 4.04
C LEU A 136 9.20 -9.14 2.59
N SER A 137 10.03 -9.60 1.65
CA SER A 137 9.61 -9.81 0.26
C SER A 137 8.53 -10.88 0.16
N THR A 138 8.69 -12.01 0.87
CA THR A 138 7.68 -13.07 0.95
C THR A 138 6.37 -12.56 1.55
N LEU A 139 6.45 -11.75 2.62
CA LEU A 139 5.28 -11.13 3.26
C LEU A 139 4.47 -10.29 2.26
N GLY A 140 5.15 -9.45 1.48
CA GLY A 140 4.52 -8.66 0.42
C GLY A 140 3.90 -9.53 -0.68
N GLY A 141 4.61 -10.59 -1.09
CA GLY A 141 4.14 -11.54 -2.10
C GLY A 141 2.88 -12.30 -1.67
N VAL A 142 2.87 -12.81 -0.45
CA VAL A 142 1.73 -13.56 0.11
C VAL A 142 0.47 -12.69 0.21
N MET A 143 0.60 -11.44 0.65
CA MET A 143 -0.53 -10.50 0.66
C MET A 143 -1.08 -10.24 -0.74
N ARG A 144 -0.20 -10.11 -1.75
CA ARG A 144 -0.63 -9.93 -3.15
C ARG A 144 -1.39 -11.12 -3.70
N ILE A 145 -1.01 -12.35 -3.29
CA ILE A 145 -1.77 -13.55 -3.66
C ILE A 145 -3.19 -13.44 -3.09
N GLY A 146 -3.35 -13.01 -1.83
CA GLY A 146 -4.67 -12.76 -1.24
C GLY A 146 -5.47 -11.72 -2.02
N LEU A 147 -4.86 -10.56 -2.31
CA LEU A 147 -5.46 -9.50 -3.12
C LEU A 147 -5.88 -9.97 -4.53
N PHE A 148 -5.11 -10.87 -5.13
CA PHE A 148 -5.42 -11.45 -6.43
C PHE A 148 -6.58 -12.44 -6.36
N VAL A 149 -6.61 -13.31 -5.36
CA VAL A 149 -7.67 -14.34 -5.18
C VAL A 149 -9.00 -13.69 -4.78
N GLY A 150 -8.95 -12.58 -4.02
CA GLY A 150 -10.12 -11.90 -3.47
C GLY A 150 -11.23 -11.60 -4.47
N PRO A 151 -10.97 -10.94 -5.61
CA PRO A 151 -11.99 -10.60 -6.60
C PRO A 151 -12.71 -11.83 -7.20
N PHE A 152 -12.05 -12.98 -7.31
CA PHE A 152 -12.68 -14.22 -7.79
C PHE A 152 -13.63 -14.80 -6.73
N VAL A 153 -13.23 -14.74 -5.46
CA VAL A 153 -14.10 -15.08 -4.32
C VAL A 153 -15.30 -14.13 -4.27
N ALA A 154 -15.05 -12.83 -4.47
CA ALA A 154 -16.11 -11.82 -4.55
C ALA A 154 -17.09 -12.17 -5.68
N ALA A 155 -16.61 -12.43 -6.90
CA ALA A 155 -17.47 -12.74 -8.05
C ALA A 155 -18.38 -13.94 -7.78
N GLY A 156 -17.84 -15.02 -7.19
CA GLY A 156 -18.62 -16.20 -6.85
C GLY A 156 -19.70 -15.92 -5.79
N LEU A 157 -19.37 -15.17 -4.74
CA LEU A 157 -20.31 -14.88 -3.65
C LEU A 157 -21.32 -13.79 -4.02
N ILE A 158 -20.96 -12.85 -4.87
CA ILE A 158 -21.89 -11.86 -5.41
C ILE A 158 -23.01 -12.55 -6.22
N HIS A 159 -22.65 -13.57 -6.98
CA HIS A 159 -23.64 -14.35 -7.74
C HIS A 159 -24.63 -15.09 -6.83
N LEU A 160 -24.19 -15.54 -5.65
CA LEU A 160 -25.01 -16.31 -4.71
C LEU A 160 -25.81 -15.44 -3.73
N MET A 161 -25.19 -14.36 -3.22
CA MET A 161 -25.68 -13.56 -2.10
C MET A 161 -25.79 -12.06 -2.40
N GLY A 162 -25.57 -11.65 -3.66
CA GLY A 162 -25.46 -10.24 -4.01
C GLY A 162 -24.18 -9.58 -3.47
N ILE A 163 -24.08 -8.26 -3.60
CA ILE A 163 -22.90 -7.49 -3.21
C ILE A 163 -22.53 -7.67 -1.72
N ALA A 164 -23.52 -7.87 -0.84
CA ALA A 164 -23.30 -8.15 0.58
C ALA A 164 -22.43 -9.39 0.82
N GLY A 165 -22.50 -10.40 -0.06
CA GLY A 165 -21.67 -11.61 0.01
C GLY A 165 -20.18 -11.31 0.02
N ALA A 166 -19.73 -10.28 -0.71
CA ALA A 166 -18.32 -9.84 -0.71
C ALA A 166 -17.88 -9.37 0.68
N TYR A 167 -18.71 -8.56 1.36
CA TYR A 167 -18.39 -8.06 2.70
C TYR A 167 -18.38 -9.17 3.75
N TRP A 168 -19.31 -10.13 3.66
CA TRP A 168 -19.32 -11.31 4.54
C TRP A 168 -18.08 -12.18 4.35
N ALA A 169 -17.64 -12.39 3.11
CA ALA A 169 -16.39 -13.12 2.84
C ALA A 169 -15.17 -12.37 3.38
N GLY A 170 -15.11 -11.05 3.18
CA GLY A 170 -14.06 -10.21 3.72
C GLY A 170 -14.02 -10.25 5.25
N ALA A 171 -15.18 -10.10 5.91
CA ALA A 171 -15.28 -10.19 7.37
C ALA A 171 -14.84 -11.57 7.88
N GLY A 172 -15.28 -12.66 7.23
CA GLY A 172 -14.87 -14.01 7.56
C GLY A 172 -13.36 -14.23 7.40
N ALA A 173 -12.77 -13.76 6.30
CA ALA A 173 -11.33 -13.84 6.07
C ALA A 173 -10.53 -13.12 7.16
N LEU A 174 -10.98 -11.93 7.59
CA LEU A 174 -10.33 -11.17 8.65
C LEU A 174 -10.50 -11.82 10.02
N LEU A 175 -11.65 -12.43 10.33
CA LEU A 175 -11.84 -13.20 11.57
C LEU A 175 -10.92 -14.42 11.61
N VAL A 176 -10.78 -15.13 10.49
CA VAL A 176 -9.83 -16.25 10.39
C VAL A 176 -8.38 -15.72 10.51
N ALA A 177 -8.06 -14.56 9.94
CA ALA A 177 -6.76 -13.91 10.11
C ALA A 177 -6.49 -13.61 11.59
N ALA A 178 -7.47 -13.08 12.33
CA ALA A 178 -7.37 -12.83 13.76
C ALA A 178 -7.15 -14.14 14.53
N ALA A 179 -7.91 -15.20 14.23
CA ALA A 179 -7.78 -16.50 14.90
C ALA A 179 -6.39 -17.15 14.65
N VAL A 180 -5.85 -17.01 13.44
CA VAL A 180 -4.49 -17.47 13.14
C VAL A 180 -3.46 -16.62 13.88
N ALA A 181 -3.66 -15.29 13.92
CA ALA A 181 -2.75 -14.36 14.59
C ALA A 181 -2.69 -14.59 16.12
N VAL A 182 -3.78 -15.01 16.76
CA VAL A 182 -3.76 -15.38 18.19
C VAL A 182 -2.76 -16.51 18.47
N ARG A 183 -2.51 -17.39 17.51
CA ARG A 183 -1.53 -18.49 17.65
C ARG A 183 -0.09 -18.09 17.32
N MET A 184 0.16 -16.83 16.97
CA MET A 184 1.52 -16.32 16.76
C MET A 184 2.28 -16.36 18.09
N PRO A 185 3.54 -16.84 18.12
CA PRO A 185 4.36 -16.75 19.32
C PRO A 185 4.63 -15.27 19.66
N ASP A 186 4.59 -14.97 20.96
CA ASP A 186 5.04 -13.67 21.45
C ASP A 186 6.54 -13.52 21.21
N LEU A 187 6.92 -12.36 20.72
CA LEU A 187 8.33 -12.03 20.62
C LEU A 187 8.87 -11.75 22.03
N PRO A 188 10.10 -12.24 22.36
CA PRO A 188 10.72 -11.87 23.61
C PRO A 188 10.81 -10.34 23.69
N GLU A 189 10.36 -9.76 24.80
CA GLU A 189 10.59 -8.32 25.03
C GLU A 189 12.07 -7.99 24.78
N PRO A 190 12.38 -6.93 24.04
CA PRO A 190 13.75 -6.49 23.91
C PRO A 190 14.26 -6.28 25.33
N LYS A 191 15.15 -7.14 25.82
CA LYS A 191 15.89 -6.87 27.03
C LYS A 191 16.59 -5.56 26.78
N VAL A 192 16.05 -4.47 27.30
CA VAL A 192 16.78 -3.20 27.44
C VAL A 192 18.02 -3.58 28.24
N ALA A 193 19.14 -3.76 27.56
CA ALA A 193 20.41 -3.92 28.24
C ALA A 193 20.51 -2.73 29.18
N PRO A 194 20.72 -2.94 30.48
CA PRO A 194 20.92 -1.82 31.39
C PRO A 194 22.04 -0.98 30.76
N SER A 195 21.74 0.26 30.44
CA SER A 195 22.79 1.24 30.11
C SER A 195 23.82 1.12 31.22
N PRO A 196 25.09 0.86 30.92
CA PRO A 196 26.07 0.82 31.98
C PRO A 196 26.04 2.18 32.68
N ALA A 197 25.36 2.19 33.83
CA ALA A 197 25.37 3.31 34.72
C ALA A 197 26.79 3.39 35.30
N GLY A 198 27.47 4.49 35.03
CA GLY A 198 28.58 4.94 35.86
C GLY A 198 29.91 4.29 35.57
N THR A 199 30.67 4.86 34.64
CA THR A 199 32.10 5.01 34.86
C THR A 199 32.35 6.50 34.93
N GLU A 200 32.51 6.96 36.18
CA GLU A 200 32.93 8.32 36.48
C GLU A 200 34.32 8.59 35.93
N ALA A 201 34.46 9.76 35.39
CA ALA A 201 35.60 10.65 35.42
C ALA A 201 36.98 10.07 35.06
N SER A 202 37.47 10.41 33.90
CA SER A 202 38.84 10.91 33.79
C SER A 202 38.79 12.28 33.09
N THR A 203 39.09 13.27 33.89
CA THR A 203 39.39 14.67 33.58
C THR A 203 40.53 14.76 32.56
N GLY A 204 40.35 15.59 31.57
CA GLY A 204 41.48 16.26 30.93
C GLY A 204 41.48 16.24 29.41
N ALA A 205 41.27 17.40 28.81
CA ALA A 205 41.70 17.80 27.47
C ALA A 205 40.92 17.21 26.30
N SER A 206 39.83 17.90 25.93
CA SER A 206 39.50 18.25 24.53
C SER A 206 38.10 18.89 24.41
N ALA A 207 37.90 20.04 25.02
CA ALA A 207 36.66 20.81 24.95
C ALA A 207 36.40 21.47 23.58
N GLY A 208 37.22 21.21 22.56
CA GLY A 208 37.11 21.83 21.23
C GLY A 208 36.57 20.95 20.12
N PHE A 209 36.62 19.62 20.25
CA PHE A 209 36.25 18.69 19.15
C PHE A 209 34.90 18.00 19.34
N SER A 210 34.26 18.12 20.50
CA SER A 210 33.04 17.39 20.85
C SER A 210 31.72 18.09 20.46
N LYS A 211 31.74 19.32 19.95
CA LYS A 211 30.53 20.08 19.62
C LYS A 211 30.04 19.86 18.19
N ALA A 212 30.82 19.21 17.32
CA ALA A 212 30.46 18.91 15.92
C ALA A 212 29.95 17.48 15.69
N LEU A 213 30.10 16.57 16.65
CA LEU A 213 29.61 15.21 16.58
C LEU A 213 28.37 15.07 17.47
N HIS A 214 27.19 14.81 16.85
CA HIS A 214 25.95 14.28 17.45
C HIS A 214 24.78 15.26 17.68
N ALA A 215 24.53 16.16 16.76
CA ALA A 215 23.12 16.55 16.55
C ALA A 215 22.42 15.34 15.90
N ARG A 216 21.67 14.54 16.70
CA ARG A 216 20.87 13.44 16.17
C ARG A 216 19.98 14.00 15.04
N PRO A 217 20.02 13.41 13.83
CA PRO A 217 19.22 13.92 12.72
C PRO A 217 17.75 13.94 13.13
N THR A 218 17.10 15.08 12.95
CA THR A 218 15.66 15.24 13.19
C THR A 218 14.92 15.16 11.87
N ILE A 219 13.59 14.90 11.91
CA ILE A 219 12.75 14.88 10.70
C ILE A 219 12.88 16.21 9.94
N ARG A 220 12.96 17.33 10.66
CA ARG A 220 13.07 18.67 10.06
C ARG A 220 14.43 18.89 9.39
N SER A 221 15.53 18.49 10.01
CA SER A 221 16.87 18.61 9.40
C SER A 221 16.99 17.73 8.17
N VAL A 222 16.59 16.45 8.27
CA VAL A 222 16.63 15.50 7.15
C VAL A 222 15.72 15.97 5.99
N GLY A 223 14.54 16.52 6.29
CA GLY A 223 13.64 17.09 5.29
C GLY A 223 14.24 18.30 4.58
N ALA A 224 14.89 19.21 5.32
CA ALA A 224 15.56 20.38 4.75
C ALA A 224 16.76 19.98 3.87
N ASP A 225 17.61 19.08 4.35
CA ASP A 225 18.81 18.61 3.64
C ASP A 225 18.47 17.87 2.32
N HIS A 226 17.28 17.22 2.27
CA HIS A 226 16.83 16.45 1.12
C HIS A 226 15.61 17.08 0.41
N LEU A 227 15.33 18.37 0.67
CA LEU A 227 14.16 19.06 0.12
C LEU A 227 14.11 19.00 -1.41
N LYS A 228 15.25 19.17 -2.08
CA LYS A 228 15.34 19.09 -3.54
C LYS A 228 14.93 17.72 -4.07
N LEU A 229 15.35 16.65 -3.41
CA LEU A 229 15.00 15.28 -3.79
C LEU A 229 13.51 14.99 -3.55
N LEU A 230 12.98 15.41 -2.39
CA LEU A 230 11.56 15.27 -2.05
C LEU A 230 10.69 16.10 -3.00
N ALA A 231 11.08 17.33 -3.33
CA ALA A 231 10.35 18.21 -4.26
C ALA A 231 10.45 17.80 -5.74
N THR A 232 11.27 16.84 -6.07
CA THR A 232 11.46 16.34 -7.45
C THR A 232 11.00 14.89 -7.59
N VAL A 233 11.86 13.94 -7.25
CA VAL A 233 11.53 12.50 -7.33
C VAL A 233 10.40 12.14 -6.36
N GLY A 234 10.35 12.78 -5.18
CA GLY A 234 9.27 12.60 -4.22
C GLY A 234 7.90 13.00 -4.77
N ILE A 235 7.80 14.11 -5.52
CA ILE A 235 6.56 14.46 -6.24
C ILE A 235 6.22 13.40 -7.28
N GLY A 236 7.22 12.85 -8.00
CA GLY A 236 7.00 11.71 -8.89
C GLY A 236 6.37 10.51 -8.16
N VAL A 237 6.85 10.19 -6.96
CA VAL A 237 6.29 9.11 -6.11
C VAL A 237 4.87 9.42 -5.65
N LEU A 238 4.59 10.66 -5.26
CA LEU A 238 3.24 11.11 -4.92
C LEU A 238 2.28 10.89 -6.09
N LEU A 239 2.65 11.32 -7.29
CA LEU A 239 1.85 11.13 -8.51
C LEU A 239 1.65 9.65 -8.85
N VAL A 240 2.69 8.83 -8.75
CA VAL A 240 2.60 7.36 -8.94
C VAL A 240 1.58 6.75 -7.97
N SER A 241 1.65 7.13 -6.70
CA SER A 241 0.74 6.61 -5.68
C SER A 241 -0.70 7.08 -5.89
N ALA A 242 -0.88 8.33 -6.35
CA ALA A 242 -2.18 8.86 -6.72
C ALA A 242 -2.84 8.05 -7.87
N VAL A 243 -2.11 7.80 -8.93
CA VAL A 243 -2.60 7.01 -10.08
C VAL A 243 -2.95 5.58 -9.67
N ARG A 244 -2.09 4.94 -8.87
CA ARG A 244 -2.30 3.58 -8.39
C ARG A 244 -3.51 3.42 -7.48
N ALA A 245 -3.76 4.40 -6.63
CA ALA A 245 -4.95 4.39 -5.78
C ALA A 245 -6.22 4.68 -6.59
N SER A 246 -6.18 5.64 -7.52
CA SER A 246 -7.34 6.00 -8.36
C SER A 246 -7.82 4.84 -9.22
N ARG A 247 -6.93 3.98 -9.74
CA ARG A 247 -7.32 2.82 -10.56
C ARG A 247 -8.28 1.86 -9.83
N GLN A 248 -8.23 1.82 -8.50
CA GLN A 248 -9.10 0.97 -7.70
C GLN A 248 -10.58 1.38 -7.82
N ALA A 249 -10.83 2.67 -8.04
CA ALA A 249 -12.18 3.18 -8.30
C ALA A 249 -12.52 3.22 -9.79
N VAL A 250 -11.55 3.48 -10.68
CA VAL A 250 -11.77 3.65 -12.13
C VAL A 250 -12.41 2.42 -12.75
N ILE A 251 -11.86 1.22 -12.53
CA ILE A 251 -12.35 -0.02 -13.16
C ILE A 251 -13.79 -0.32 -12.74
N PRO A 252 -14.13 -0.37 -11.42
CA PRO A 252 -15.51 -0.65 -11.01
C PRO A 252 -16.52 0.42 -11.44
N LEU A 253 -16.15 1.70 -11.34
CA LEU A 253 -17.05 2.80 -11.72
C LEU A 253 -17.31 2.84 -13.22
N TRP A 254 -16.30 2.56 -14.04
CA TRP A 254 -16.51 2.51 -15.49
C TRP A 254 -17.28 1.28 -15.91
N ALA A 255 -17.05 0.13 -15.28
CA ALA A 255 -17.82 -1.08 -15.50
C ALA A 255 -19.33 -0.85 -15.22
N GLU A 256 -19.63 -0.21 -14.09
CA GLU A 256 -21.01 0.17 -13.75
C GLU A 256 -21.59 1.16 -14.77
N ASN A 257 -20.82 2.17 -15.19
CA ASN A 257 -21.24 3.19 -16.16
C ASN A 257 -21.64 2.59 -17.52
N ILE A 258 -21.01 1.47 -17.92
CA ILE A 258 -21.36 0.74 -19.15
C ILE A 258 -22.32 -0.44 -18.89
N GLY A 259 -22.92 -0.53 -17.70
CA GLY A 259 -23.98 -1.48 -17.35
C GLY A 259 -23.51 -2.90 -17.08
N LEU A 260 -22.23 -3.12 -16.69
CA LEU A 260 -21.75 -4.45 -16.34
C LEU A 260 -22.17 -4.85 -14.91
N GLU A 261 -22.49 -6.12 -14.75
CA GLU A 261 -22.79 -6.71 -13.44
C GLU A 261 -21.58 -6.69 -12.50
N ALA A 262 -21.84 -6.61 -11.20
CA ALA A 262 -20.80 -6.57 -10.15
C ALA A 262 -19.90 -7.81 -10.16
N ALA A 263 -20.42 -9.00 -10.47
CA ALA A 263 -19.63 -10.23 -10.59
C ALA A 263 -18.64 -10.15 -11.76
N VAL A 264 -19.09 -9.68 -12.93
CA VAL A 264 -18.24 -9.47 -14.12
C VAL A 264 -17.16 -8.42 -13.83
N THR A 265 -17.54 -7.33 -13.17
CA THR A 265 -16.63 -6.27 -12.74
C THR A 265 -15.52 -6.84 -11.83
N SER A 266 -15.89 -7.69 -10.87
CA SER A 266 -14.93 -8.33 -9.95
C SER A 266 -13.97 -9.26 -10.70
N LEU A 267 -14.47 -10.02 -11.70
CA LEU A 267 -13.61 -10.86 -12.54
C LEU A 267 -12.62 -10.03 -13.36
N ILE A 268 -13.07 -8.94 -14.00
CA ILE A 268 -12.20 -8.02 -14.74
C ILE A 268 -11.11 -7.46 -13.83
N TYR A 269 -11.49 -7.01 -12.63
CA TYR A 269 -10.55 -6.48 -11.63
C TYR A 269 -9.54 -7.54 -11.20
N GLY A 270 -9.98 -8.77 -10.94
CA GLY A 270 -9.12 -9.91 -10.59
C GLY A 270 -8.13 -10.28 -11.69
N LEU A 271 -8.59 -10.36 -12.95
CA LEU A 271 -7.72 -10.66 -14.09
C LEU A 271 -6.66 -9.58 -14.31
N ALA A 272 -7.03 -8.30 -14.18
CA ALA A 272 -6.06 -7.19 -14.20
C ALA A 272 -5.02 -7.32 -13.07
N GLY A 273 -5.44 -7.72 -11.86
CA GLY A 273 -4.55 -8.04 -10.74
C GLY A 273 -3.64 -9.24 -11.01
N GLY A 274 -4.11 -10.23 -11.77
CA GLY A 274 -3.31 -11.37 -12.21
C GLY A 274 -2.15 -10.98 -13.11
N ILE A 275 -2.41 -10.10 -14.09
CA ILE A 275 -1.34 -9.56 -14.94
C ILE A 275 -0.33 -8.76 -14.13
N ASP A 276 -0.79 -7.91 -13.20
CA ASP A 276 0.07 -7.18 -12.26
C ASP A 276 1.03 -8.13 -11.52
N MET A 277 0.49 -9.23 -11.00
CA MET A 277 1.27 -10.23 -10.25
C MET A 277 2.27 -10.98 -11.13
N LEU A 278 1.92 -11.35 -12.37
CA LEU A 278 2.80 -12.07 -13.29
C LEU A 278 3.99 -11.22 -13.74
N VAL A 279 3.76 -9.91 -13.96
CA VAL A 279 4.78 -8.99 -14.49
C VAL A 279 5.73 -8.48 -13.41
N PHE A 280 5.33 -8.48 -12.16
CA PHE A 280 6.12 -7.96 -11.04
C PHE A 280 7.55 -8.53 -10.97
N TYR A 281 7.69 -9.85 -11.04
CA TYR A 281 8.99 -10.50 -10.89
C TYR A 281 9.95 -10.23 -12.07
N PRO A 282 9.54 -10.38 -13.34
CA PRO A 282 10.37 -9.96 -14.48
C PRO A 282 10.77 -8.48 -14.45
N ALA A 283 9.84 -7.60 -14.07
CA ALA A 283 10.10 -6.17 -13.98
C ALA A 283 11.17 -5.83 -12.94
N GLY A 284 11.17 -6.52 -11.80
CA GLY A 284 12.23 -6.38 -10.79
C GLY A 284 13.62 -6.70 -11.35
N LYS A 285 13.75 -7.77 -12.14
CA LYS A 285 15.02 -8.12 -12.81
C LYS A 285 15.47 -7.04 -13.83
N VAL A 286 14.53 -6.43 -14.56
CA VAL A 286 14.83 -5.33 -15.49
C VAL A 286 15.30 -4.11 -14.71
N MET A 287 14.63 -3.79 -13.60
CA MET A 287 14.98 -2.66 -12.74
C MET A 287 16.39 -2.79 -12.16
N ASP A 288 16.81 -4.01 -11.80
CA ASP A 288 18.15 -4.26 -11.27
C ASP A 288 19.23 -4.20 -12.35
N LYS A 289 18.95 -4.67 -13.58
CA LYS A 289 19.91 -4.71 -14.68
C LYS A 289 20.02 -3.40 -15.45
N LYS A 290 18.89 -2.76 -15.78
CA LYS A 290 18.85 -1.55 -16.65
C LYS A 290 18.65 -0.26 -15.88
N GLY A 291 18.33 -0.35 -14.60
CA GLY A 291 18.12 0.82 -13.74
C GLY A 291 16.64 1.20 -13.56
N ARG A 292 16.42 2.08 -12.60
CA ARG A 292 15.08 2.42 -12.08
C ARG A 292 14.19 3.14 -13.09
N ALA A 293 14.77 4.02 -13.91
CA ALA A 293 14.04 4.77 -14.94
C ALA A 293 13.42 3.87 -16.01
N TRP A 294 14.09 2.76 -16.39
CA TRP A 294 13.61 1.78 -17.38
C TRP A 294 12.36 1.02 -16.97
N VAL A 295 12.00 1.11 -15.71
CA VAL A 295 10.80 0.49 -15.15
C VAL A 295 9.78 1.56 -14.77
N ALA A 296 10.23 2.62 -14.11
CA ALA A 296 9.36 3.68 -13.61
C ALA A 296 8.63 4.44 -14.72
N VAL A 297 9.36 4.83 -15.75
CA VAL A 297 8.83 5.65 -16.86
C VAL A 297 7.81 4.86 -17.70
N PRO A 298 8.13 3.66 -18.24
CA PRO A 298 7.16 2.89 -19.02
C PRO A 298 5.94 2.47 -18.20
N SER A 299 6.12 2.13 -16.91
CA SER A 299 5.01 1.78 -16.02
C SER A 299 3.92 2.87 -16.03
N MET A 300 4.32 4.12 -15.79
CA MET A 300 3.37 5.23 -15.72
C MET A 300 2.85 5.64 -17.10
N ALA A 301 3.66 5.58 -18.15
CA ALA A 301 3.23 5.85 -19.51
C ALA A 301 2.16 4.83 -19.98
N ILE A 302 2.37 3.54 -19.72
CA ILE A 302 1.41 2.48 -20.07
C ILE A 302 0.12 2.64 -19.26
N MET A 303 0.21 2.93 -17.95
CA MET A 303 -0.98 3.19 -17.13
C MET A 303 -1.74 4.43 -17.63
N GLY A 304 -1.03 5.51 -18.00
CA GLY A 304 -1.63 6.71 -18.57
C GLY A 304 -2.37 6.42 -19.87
N LEU A 305 -1.74 5.67 -20.79
CA LEU A 305 -2.37 5.23 -22.04
C LEU A 305 -3.60 4.36 -21.79
N ALA A 306 -3.50 3.39 -20.89
CA ALA A 306 -4.60 2.51 -20.56
C ALA A 306 -5.79 3.30 -19.97
N LEU A 307 -5.54 4.22 -19.03
CA LEU A 307 -6.55 5.09 -18.44
C LEU A 307 -7.17 6.03 -19.49
N LEU A 308 -6.38 6.52 -20.46
CA LEU A 308 -6.89 7.33 -21.56
C LEU A 308 -7.88 6.55 -22.43
N LEU A 309 -7.65 5.24 -22.61
CA LEU A 309 -8.48 4.36 -23.42
C LEU A 309 -9.76 3.88 -22.72
N VAL A 310 -9.78 3.82 -21.38
CA VAL A 310 -10.93 3.32 -20.60
C VAL A 310 -12.25 3.98 -21.03
N PRO A 311 -12.39 5.33 -21.17
CA PRO A 311 -13.65 5.95 -21.55
C PRO A 311 -14.15 5.62 -22.97
N PHE A 312 -13.34 5.00 -23.79
CA PHE A 312 -13.75 4.53 -25.13
C PHE A 312 -14.19 3.05 -25.14
N THR A 313 -14.21 2.39 -23.99
CA THR A 313 -14.66 0.99 -23.90
C THR A 313 -16.19 0.94 -23.72
N HIS A 314 -16.86 0.10 -24.52
CA HIS A 314 -18.33 -0.02 -24.52
C HIS A 314 -18.85 -1.41 -24.13
N GLY A 315 -17.97 -2.31 -23.65
CA GLY A 315 -18.36 -3.66 -23.25
C GLY A 315 -17.29 -4.36 -22.41
N ALA A 316 -17.66 -5.52 -21.86
CA ALA A 316 -16.82 -6.27 -20.92
C ALA A 316 -15.44 -6.61 -21.50
N THR A 317 -15.37 -7.08 -22.74
CA THR A 317 -14.09 -7.47 -23.38
C THR A 317 -13.17 -6.27 -23.57
N ALA A 318 -13.68 -5.12 -24.06
CA ALA A 318 -12.88 -3.92 -24.25
C ALA A 318 -12.37 -3.37 -22.91
N LEU A 319 -13.23 -3.35 -21.88
CA LEU A 319 -12.83 -2.94 -20.54
C LEU A 319 -11.81 -3.91 -19.92
N LEU A 320 -11.97 -5.23 -20.14
CA LEU A 320 -11.00 -6.23 -19.71
C LEU A 320 -9.63 -5.96 -20.30
N MET A 321 -9.53 -5.73 -21.61
CA MET A 321 -8.25 -5.44 -22.28
C MET A 321 -7.60 -4.16 -21.75
N ALA A 322 -8.36 -3.08 -21.56
CA ALA A 322 -7.86 -1.85 -20.95
C ALA A 322 -7.41 -2.08 -19.51
N SER A 323 -8.18 -2.85 -18.73
CA SER A 323 -7.84 -3.19 -17.33
C SER A 323 -6.59 -4.08 -17.23
N MET A 324 -6.42 -5.02 -18.15
CA MET A 324 -5.20 -5.84 -18.23
C MET A 324 -3.97 -4.97 -18.56
N LEU A 325 -4.13 -3.95 -19.41
CA LEU A 325 -3.06 -2.99 -19.72
C LEU A 325 -2.74 -2.11 -18.50
N ILE A 326 -3.75 -1.71 -17.71
CA ILE A 326 -3.55 -1.04 -16.41
C ILE A 326 -2.77 -1.97 -15.46
N GLY A 327 -3.18 -3.25 -15.35
CA GLY A 327 -2.49 -4.25 -14.53
C GLY A 327 -1.05 -4.47 -14.96
N PHE A 328 -0.80 -4.55 -16.26
CA PHE A 328 0.56 -4.68 -16.82
C PHE A 328 1.43 -3.46 -16.46
N GLY A 329 0.94 -2.25 -16.68
CA GLY A 329 1.65 -1.02 -16.32
C GLY A 329 1.93 -0.95 -14.81
N ASN A 330 0.96 -1.33 -13.96
CA ASN A 330 1.14 -1.35 -12.51
C ASN A 330 2.16 -2.41 -12.06
N GLY A 331 2.12 -3.60 -12.66
CA GLY A 331 3.03 -4.70 -12.37
C GLY A 331 4.48 -4.37 -12.69
N ILE A 332 4.73 -3.72 -13.85
CA ILE A 332 6.08 -3.21 -14.19
C ILE A 332 6.61 -2.31 -13.08
N GLY A 333 5.83 -1.34 -12.62
CA GLY A 333 6.26 -0.37 -11.61
C GLY A 333 6.21 -0.88 -10.17
N SER A 334 5.82 -2.12 -9.95
CA SER A 334 5.65 -2.66 -8.61
C SER A 334 6.98 -2.72 -7.85
N GLY A 335 7.00 -2.25 -6.60
CA GLY A 335 8.22 -2.14 -5.79
C GLY A 335 9.07 -0.89 -6.05
N MET A 336 8.83 -0.16 -7.14
CA MET A 336 9.60 1.03 -7.55
C MET A 336 9.68 2.09 -6.44
N VAL A 337 8.55 2.40 -5.81
CA VAL A 337 8.49 3.42 -4.76
C VAL A 337 9.37 3.05 -3.56
N MET A 338 9.35 1.79 -3.14
CA MET A 338 10.19 1.29 -2.05
C MET A 338 11.68 1.30 -2.44
N THR A 339 11.98 0.86 -3.66
CA THR A 339 13.37 0.79 -4.14
C THR A 339 13.99 2.18 -4.29
N LEU A 340 13.26 3.15 -4.88
CA LEU A 340 13.73 4.53 -4.97
C LEU A 340 13.93 5.14 -3.57
N GLY A 341 13.01 4.89 -2.63
CA GLY A 341 13.15 5.33 -1.25
C GLY A 341 14.41 4.77 -0.58
N ALA A 342 14.70 3.49 -0.78
CA ALA A 342 15.89 2.83 -0.24
C ALA A 342 17.18 3.37 -0.90
N ASP A 343 17.19 3.55 -2.21
CA ASP A 343 18.35 4.01 -2.98
C ASP A 343 18.75 5.46 -2.64
N TYR A 344 17.78 6.32 -2.38
CA TYR A 344 18.01 7.73 -2.06
C TYR A 344 18.14 8.00 -0.56
N SER A 345 17.88 7.02 0.31
CA SER A 345 17.93 7.22 1.75
C SER A 345 19.37 7.46 2.25
N PRO A 346 19.63 8.51 3.04
CA PRO A 346 20.94 8.76 3.61
C PRO A 346 21.28 7.72 4.68
N VAL A 347 22.56 7.53 4.97
CA VAL A 347 23.02 6.64 6.06
C VAL A 347 22.58 7.22 7.42
N ALA A 348 22.82 8.53 7.64
CA ALA A 348 22.38 9.22 8.85
C ALA A 348 20.93 9.73 8.67
N GLY A 349 20.03 9.38 9.58
CA GLY A 349 18.63 9.79 9.51
C GLY A 349 17.76 9.01 8.51
N ARG A 350 18.20 7.81 8.11
CA ARG A 350 17.49 6.94 7.14
C ARG A 350 16.01 6.73 7.49
N ALA A 351 15.73 6.46 8.75
CA ALA A 351 14.35 6.23 9.20
C ALA A 351 13.47 7.47 9.00
N HIS A 352 13.99 8.68 9.30
CA HIS A 352 13.27 9.93 9.10
C HIS A 352 13.02 10.21 7.61
N PHE A 353 14.03 9.96 6.76
CA PHE A 353 13.89 10.11 5.31
C PHE A 353 12.82 9.15 4.75
N LEU A 354 12.86 7.86 5.11
CA LEU A 354 11.88 6.88 4.66
C LEU A 354 10.46 7.19 5.18
N GLY A 355 10.37 7.78 6.39
CA GLY A 355 9.10 8.29 6.91
C GLY A 355 8.51 9.41 6.05
N LEU A 356 9.32 10.40 5.67
CA LEU A 356 8.89 11.47 4.74
C LEU A 356 8.53 10.93 3.35
N TRP A 357 9.32 9.99 2.85
CA TRP A 357 9.07 9.33 1.56
C TRP A 357 7.74 8.58 1.56
N ARG A 358 7.45 7.84 2.63
CA ARG A 358 6.17 7.16 2.82
C ARG A 358 5.02 8.14 2.94
N LEU A 359 5.20 9.24 3.66
CA LEU A 359 4.18 10.30 3.77
C LEU A 359 3.80 10.85 2.40
N MET A 360 4.75 11.09 1.50
CA MET A 360 4.46 11.52 0.12
C MET A 360 3.64 10.47 -0.66
N SER A 361 3.99 9.20 -0.50
CA SER A 361 3.21 8.10 -1.10
C SER A 361 1.78 8.03 -0.54
N ASP A 362 1.61 8.19 0.78
CA ASP A 362 0.31 8.12 1.46
C ASP A 362 -0.57 9.33 1.10
N ILE A 363 0.02 10.53 1.00
CA ILE A 363 -0.68 11.72 0.48
C ILE A 363 -1.16 11.48 -0.95
N GLY A 364 -0.30 10.94 -1.82
CA GLY A 364 -0.66 10.61 -3.19
C GLY A 364 -1.81 9.62 -3.26
N SER A 365 -1.72 8.51 -2.52
CA SER A 365 -2.75 7.47 -2.52
C SER A 365 -4.10 7.94 -1.97
N THR A 366 -4.09 8.94 -1.11
CA THR A 366 -5.32 9.58 -0.60
C THR A 366 -5.85 10.63 -1.57
N ALA A 367 -4.97 11.48 -2.12
CA ALA A 367 -5.36 12.57 -3.01
C ALA A 367 -5.83 12.09 -4.38
N GLY A 368 -5.29 10.97 -4.90
CA GLY A 368 -5.63 10.47 -6.23
C GLY A 368 -7.12 10.18 -6.42
N PRO A 369 -7.73 9.27 -5.64
CA PRO A 369 -9.17 9.01 -5.71
C PRO A 369 -10.01 10.25 -5.35
N GLY A 370 -9.49 11.14 -4.49
CA GLY A 370 -10.13 12.43 -4.17
C GLY A 370 -10.21 13.35 -5.38
N LEU A 371 -9.14 13.47 -6.17
CA LEU A 371 -9.13 14.23 -7.41
C LEU A 371 -10.04 13.61 -8.47
N LEU A 372 -10.05 12.27 -8.59
CA LEU A 372 -11.00 11.55 -9.43
C LEU A 372 -12.45 11.89 -9.03
N SER A 373 -12.76 11.85 -7.74
CA SER A 373 -14.07 12.21 -7.19
C SER A 373 -14.45 13.64 -7.53
N ALA A 374 -13.57 14.61 -7.29
CA ALA A 374 -13.82 16.02 -7.55
C ALA A 374 -14.03 16.30 -9.05
N ALA A 375 -13.18 15.77 -9.92
CA ALA A 375 -13.31 15.93 -11.37
C ALA A 375 -14.60 15.27 -11.90
N THR A 376 -14.99 14.12 -11.33
CA THR A 376 -16.24 13.43 -11.66
C THR A 376 -17.46 14.24 -11.22
N ALA A 377 -17.42 14.88 -10.05
CA ALA A 377 -18.51 15.71 -9.53
C ALA A 377 -18.71 16.99 -10.34
N LEU A 378 -17.62 17.60 -10.82
CA LEU A 378 -17.65 18.87 -11.55
C LEU A 378 -18.04 18.70 -13.03
N VAL A 379 -17.63 17.60 -13.66
CA VAL A 379 -17.82 17.43 -15.11
C VAL A 379 -18.42 16.07 -15.45
N SER A 380 -17.61 14.98 -15.38
CA SER A 380 -18.05 13.61 -15.69
C SER A 380 -17.03 12.58 -15.23
N LEU A 381 -17.45 11.30 -15.15
CA LEU A 381 -16.56 10.18 -14.84
C LEU A 381 -15.41 10.07 -15.87
N ALA A 382 -15.72 10.23 -17.16
CA ALA A 382 -14.72 10.19 -18.21
C ALA A 382 -13.62 11.26 -18.00
N THR A 383 -14.04 12.48 -17.67
CA THR A 383 -13.10 13.59 -17.35
C THR A 383 -12.24 13.23 -16.13
N GLY A 384 -12.81 12.66 -15.07
CA GLY A 384 -12.05 12.21 -13.88
C GLY A 384 -11.00 11.17 -14.24
N ILE A 385 -11.34 10.21 -15.12
CA ILE A 385 -10.42 9.18 -15.61
C ILE A 385 -9.31 9.83 -16.46
N TRP A 386 -9.63 10.77 -17.36
CA TRP A 386 -8.63 11.48 -18.17
C TRP A 386 -7.72 12.37 -17.32
N CYS A 387 -8.22 13.00 -16.25
CA CYS A 387 -7.36 13.68 -15.29
C CYS A 387 -6.38 12.70 -14.63
N THR A 388 -6.83 11.50 -14.27
CA THR A 388 -5.96 10.46 -13.72
C THR A 388 -4.92 10.00 -14.74
N ALA A 389 -5.29 9.89 -16.03
CA ALA A 389 -4.34 9.60 -17.13
C ALA A 389 -3.29 10.73 -17.25
N GLY A 390 -3.71 11.98 -17.15
CA GLY A 390 -2.82 13.15 -17.14
C GLY A 390 -1.82 13.09 -15.97
N LEU A 391 -2.27 12.71 -14.77
CA LEU A 391 -1.37 12.50 -13.63
C LEU A 391 -0.36 11.37 -13.90
N ALA A 392 -0.75 10.31 -14.60
CA ALA A 392 0.16 9.22 -14.96
C ALA A 392 1.24 9.66 -15.95
N PHE A 393 0.88 10.45 -16.97
CA PHE A 393 1.86 11.04 -17.88
C PHE A 393 2.76 12.06 -17.18
N ALA A 394 2.21 12.88 -16.29
CA ALA A 394 3.01 13.81 -15.48
C ALA A 394 3.99 13.05 -14.57
N ALA A 395 3.56 11.93 -13.95
CA ALA A 395 4.45 11.06 -13.18
C ALA A 395 5.57 10.48 -14.06
N SER A 396 5.21 9.96 -15.24
CA SER A 396 6.17 9.42 -16.21
C SER A 396 7.21 10.48 -16.61
N ALA A 397 6.79 11.69 -16.99
CA ALA A 397 7.66 12.79 -17.37
C ALA A 397 8.55 13.24 -16.20
N THR A 398 7.99 13.38 -15.01
CA THR A 398 8.73 13.77 -13.79
C THR A 398 9.83 12.75 -13.48
N LEU A 399 9.50 11.45 -13.50
CA LEU A 399 10.47 10.39 -13.23
C LEU A 399 11.52 10.27 -14.33
N TRP A 400 11.13 10.41 -15.61
CA TRP A 400 12.06 10.42 -16.74
C TRP A 400 13.09 11.55 -16.62
N TYR A 401 12.62 12.74 -16.23
CA TYR A 401 13.49 13.91 -16.13
C TYR A 401 14.41 13.86 -14.89
N TRP A 402 13.87 13.47 -13.71
CA TRP A 402 14.56 13.62 -12.44
C TRP A 402 15.36 12.40 -12.00
N ILE A 403 14.95 11.16 -12.29
CA ILE A 403 15.71 9.98 -11.86
C ILE A 403 17.18 10.01 -12.33
N PRO A 404 17.47 10.28 -13.62
CA PRO A 404 18.86 10.34 -14.07
C PRO A 404 19.65 11.49 -13.43
N ARG A 405 19.01 12.64 -13.25
CA ARG A 405 19.63 13.86 -12.67
C ARG A 405 19.93 13.75 -11.20
N MET A 406 19.17 12.94 -10.49
CA MET A 406 19.36 12.70 -9.06
C MET A 406 20.18 11.42 -8.76
N ALA A 407 20.73 10.76 -9.76
CA ALA A 407 21.52 9.54 -9.60
C ALA A 407 22.75 9.73 -8.68
N SER A 408 23.29 10.94 -8.56
CA SER A 408 24.38 11.27 -7.65
C SER A 408 24.02 11.17 -6.17
N TYR A 409 22.72 11.32 -5.82
CA TYR A 409 22.22 11.16 -4.45
C TYR A 409 22.11 9.68 -4.04
N ALA A 410 21.95 8.76 -5.02
CA ALA A 410 21.84 7.33 -4.77
C ALA A 410 23.21 6.63 -4.57
N ARG A 411 24.32 7.31 -4.84
CA ARG A 411 25.67 6.75 -4.67
C ARG A 411 26.25 7.24 -3.35
N PRO A 412 26.73 6.36 -2.44
CA PRO A 412 27.50 6.82 -1.29
C PRO A 412 28.70 7.62 -1.82
N LYS A 413 28.92 8.83 -1.29
CA LYS A 413 30.17 9.56 -1.51
C LYS A 413 31.30 8.61 -1.11
N LYS A 414 32.12 8.18 -2.07
CA LYS A 414 33.39 7.52 -1.77
C LYS A 414 34.19 8.52 -0.94
N SER A 415 34.29 8.24 0.35
CA SER A 415 35.26 8.88 1.27
C SER A 415 36.65 8.43 0.95
#